data_8505e1c0c07a4f7f7d82c17f524bd0db
#
_entry.id   8505e1c0c07a4f7f7d82c17f524bd0db
#
_cell.length_a   1.000
_cell.length_b   1.000
_cell.length_c   1.000
_cell.angle_alpha   90.00
_cell.angle_beta   90.00
_cell.angle_gamma   90.00
#
_symmetry.space_group_name_H-M   'P 1'
#
loop_
_entity.id
_entity.type
_entity.pdbx_description
1 polymer ?
#
loop_
_entity_poly.entity_id
_entity_poly.type
_entity_poly.pdbx_seq_one_letter_code
_entity_poly.pdbx_strand_id
1 'polypeptide(L)'
;MKIVFLDEYSICGRNIDSIKQLGEYIGYETTTPDQVVERCKEADVVITNKVVIDAATMDSLPNLRLICVAATGMNNIDLNAAAERGIEVKNAVGYSTYAVAETTLCSALSLLREVTYYDNFFKSGEYSKAERIFNFDRPTAQI
;
A
#
# COMPACT_ATOMS: atom_id res chain seq x y z
N MET A 1 8.48 -15.65 -20.65
CA MET A 1 7.94 -14.41 -20.09
C MET A 1 8.76 -14.09 -18.85
N LYS A 2 9.34 -12.89 -18.81
CA LYS A 2 10.17 -12.43 -17.69
C LYS A 2 9.36 -11.45 -16.83
N ILE A 3 9.23 -11.76 -15.55
CA ILE A 3 8.44 -11.01 -14.58
C ILE A 3 9.38 -10.40 -13.55
N VAL A 4 9.32 -9.08 -13.38
CA VAL A 4 10.15 -8.36 -12.40
C VAL A 4 9.26 -7.67 -11.38
N PHE A 5 9.50 -7.92 -10.08
CA PHE A 5 8.83 -7.21 -8.99
C PHE A 5 9.83 -6.25 -8.33
N LEU A 6 9.52 -4.96 -8.37
CA LEU A 6 10.47 -3.90 -8.00
C LEU A 6 10.56 -3.61 -6.49
N ASP A 7 9.49 -3.89 -5.74
CA ASP A 7 9.35 -3.55 -4.33
C ASP A 7 8.57 -4.63 -3.55
N GLU A 8 9.07 -5.88 -3.61
CA GLU A 8 8.42 -7.08 -3.06
C GLU A 8 8.15 -6.97 -1.54
N TYR A 9 8.97 -6.20 -0.80
CA TYR A 9 8.73 -5.94 0.63
C TYR A 9 7.32 -5.39 0.91
N SER A 10 6.75 -4.67 -0.06
CA SER A 10 5.45 -3.99 0.08
C SER A 10 4.25 -4.92 0.21
N ILE A 11 4.41 -6.20 -0.12
CA ILE A 11 3.37 -7.23 0.04
C ILE A 11 3.51 -8.04 1.34
N CYS A 12 4.43 -7.63 2.23
CA CYS A 12 4.58 -8.19 3.58
C CYS A 12 4.70 -9.73 3.61
N GLY A 13 5.49 -10.32 2.72
CA GLY A 13 5.74 -11.76 2.67
C GLY A 13 4.53 -12.61 2.26
N ARG A 14 3.55 -12.05 1.58
CA ARG A 14 2.43 -12.82 1.02
C ARG A 14 2.94 -13.84 0.02
N ASN A 15 2.28 -14.99 -0.03
CA ASN A 15 2.61 -16.03 -0.99
C ASN A 15 2.31 -15.56 -2.43
N ILE A 16 3.33 -15.60 -3.29
CA ILE A 16 3.29 -15.25 -4.70
C ILE A 16 3.73 -16.41 -5.61
N ASP A 17 3.69 -17.64 -5.10
CA ASP A 17 4.14 -18.82 -5.86
C ASP A 17 3.37 -18.99 -7.15
N SER A 18 2.07 -18.64 -7.17
CA SER A 18 1.27 -18.63 -8.40
C SER A 18 1.81 -17.68 -9.47
N ILE A 19 2.39 -16.55 -9.08
CA ILE A 19 3.02 -15.60 -10.00
C ILE A 19 4.36 -16.15 -10.50
N LYS A 20 5.15 -16.73 -9.60
CA LYS A 20 6.46 -17.32 -9.92
C LYS A 20 6.37 -18.48 -10.94
N GLN A 21 5.24 -19.18 -10.96
CA GLN A 21 4.98 -20.26 -11.90
C GLN A 21 4.66 -19.79 -13.34
N LEU A 22 4.34 -18.50 -13.54
CA LEU A 22 3.97 -17.96 -14.84
C LEU A 22 5.16 -17.69 -15.76
N GLY A 23 6.39 -17.67 -15.24
CA GLY A 23 7.57 -17.39 -16.05
C GLY A 23 8.85 -17.27 -15.22
N GLU A 24 9.89 -16.73 -15.83
CA GLU A 24 11.13 -16.35 -15.13
C GLU A 24 10.82 -15.15 -14.20
N TYR A 25 10.89 -15.37 -12.90
CA TYR A 25 10.54 -14.40 -11.88
C TYR A 25 11.80 -13.86 -11.18
N ILE A 26 11.89 -12.52 -11.09
CA ILE A 26 12.92 -11.82 -10.32
C ILE A 26 12.22 -10.84 -9.38
N GLY A 27 12.39 -11.02 -8.07
CA GLY A 27 11.89 -10.10 -7.04
C GLY A 27 13.03 -9.29 -6.43
N TYR A 28 12.82 -7.99 -6.29
CA TYR A 28 13.69 -7.09 -5.55
C TYR A 28 12.95 -6.60 -4.32
N GLU A 29 13.59 -6.65 -3.17
CA GLU A 29 12.98 -6.16 -1.93
C GLU A 29 12.63 -4.66 -2.04
N THR A 30 13.59 -3.87 -2.56
CA THR A 30 13.41 -2.44 -2.83
C THR A 30 14.15 -2.06 -4.11
N THR A 31 13.69 -1.03 -4.84
CA THR A 31 14.32 -0.52 -6.05
C THR A 31 14.36 1.00 -6.01
N THR A 32 15.54 1.58 -6.19
CA THR A 32 15.73 3.03 -6.34
C THR A 32 15.46 3.47 -7.79
N PRO A 33 15.10 4.75 -8.04
CA PRO A 33 14.76 5.21 -9.38
C PRO A 33 15.82 4.94 -10.45
N ASP A 34 17.10 5.06 -10.10
CA ASP A 34 18.25 4.81 -10.98
C ASP A 34 18.42 3.33 -11.36
N GLN A 35 17.86 2.42 -10.57
CA GLN A 35 17.94 0.98 -10.81
C GLN A 35 16.80 0.42 -11.68
N VAL A 36 15.72 1.18 -11.88
CA VAL A 36 14.49 0.68 -12.52
C VAL A 36 14.76 0.17 -13.93
N VAL A 37 15.42 0.97 -14.77
CA VAL A 37 15.70 0.62 -16.16
C VAL A 37 16.58 -0.62 -16.24
N GLU A 38 17.67 -0.67 -15.47
CA GLU A 38 18.58 -1.81 -15.49
C GLU A 38 17.88 -3.11 -15.10
N ARG A 39 17.06 -3.07 -14.02
CA ARG A 39 16.35 -4.24 -13.51
C ARG A 39 15.23 -4.73 -14.43
N CYS A 40 14.60 -3.81 -15.15
CA CYS A 40 13.44 -4.12 -16.00
C CYS A 40 13.78 -4.27 -17.48
N LYS A 41 15.05 -4.08 -17.92
CA LYS A 41 15.47 -4.00 -19.32
C LYS A 41 14.94 -5.14 -20.20
N GLU A 42 14.83 -6.34 -19.64
CA GLU A 42 14.36 -7.52 -20.35
C GLU A 42 12.96 -7.99 -19.89
N ALA A 43 12.29 -7.20 -19.03
CA ALA A 43 11.01 -7.60 -18.47
C ALA A 43 9.87 -7.50 -19.49
N ASP A 44 9.07 -8.53 -19.59
CA ASP A 44 7.76 -8.51 -20.25
C ASP A 44 6.68 -7.94 -19.33
N VAL A 45 6.81 -8.20 -18.03
CA VAL A 45 5.86 -7.81 -16.98
C VAL A 45 6.62 -7.18 -15.82
N VAL A 46 6.17 -6.00 -15.41
CA VAL A 46 6.68 -5.33 -14.20
C VAL A 46 5.58 -5.28 -13.15
N ILE A 47 5.91 -5.69 -11.92
CA ILE A 47 5.05 -5.55 -10.75
C ILE A 47 5.66 -4.50 -9.85
N THR A 48 4.87 -3.57 -9.37
CA THR A 48 5.29 -2.54 -8.41
C THR A 48 4.13 -2.10 -7.52
N ASN A 49 4.43 -1.61 -6.34
CA ASN A 49 3.46 -0.93 -5.48
C ASN A 49 3.70 0.58 -5.47
N LYS A 50 4.97 1.01 -5.32
CA LYS A 50 5.33 2.42 -5.10
C LYS A 50 6.40 2.97 -6.04
N VAL A 51 7.15 2.09 -6.72
CA VAL A 51 8.19 2.56 -7.63
C VAL A 51 7.56 3.27 -8.83
N VAL A 52 8.09 4.42 -9.18
CA VAL A 52 7.59 5.24 -10.29
C VAL A 52 8.05 4.64 -11.62
N ILE A 53 7.12 4.57 -12.58
CA ILE A 53 7.40 4.18 -13.96
C ILE A 53 6.81 5.27 -14.87
N ASP A 54 7.65 6.16 -15.33
CA ASP A 54 7.33 7.28 -16.20
C ASP A 54 7.54 6.95 -17.70
N ALA A 55 7.23 7.90 -18.56
CA ALA A 55 7.40 7.77 -20.01
C ALA A 55 8.85 7.42 -20.41
N ALA A 56 9.84 8.08 -19.79
CA ALA A 56 11.26 7.87 -20.11
C ALA A 56 11.72 6.47 -19.71
N THR A 57 11.23 5.98 -18.58
CA THR A 57 11.45 4.59 -18.13
C THR A 57 10.87 3.61 -19.16
N MET A 58 9.60 3.81 -19.57
CA MET A 58 8.94 2.93 -20.55
C MET A 58 9.65 2.90 -21.89
N ASP A 59 10.18 4.04 -22.37
CA ASP A 59 10.95 4.12 -23.61
C ASP A 59 12.22 3.25 -23.58
N SER A 60 12.74 2.99 -22.39
CA SER A 60 13.94 2.17 -22.17
C SER A 60 13.63 0.68 -22.03
N LEU A 61 12.35 0.28 -22.03
CA LEU A 61 11.88 -1.08 -21.77
C LEU A 61 11.15 -1.70 -22.98
N PRO A 62 11.88 -2.11 -24.05
CA PRO A 62 11.28 -2.47 -25.33
C PRO A 62 10.39 -3.73 -25.27
N ASN A 63 10.54 -4.58 -24.28
CA ASN A 63 9.77 -5.82 -24.13
C ASN A 63 8.56 -5.68 -23.21
N LEU A 64 8.43 -4.53 -22.52
CA LEU A 64 7.39 -4.32 -21.51
C LEU A 64 6.00 -4.27 -22.16
N ARG A 65 5.11 -5.15 -21.70
CA ARG A 65 3.72 -5.26 -22.18
C ARG A 65 2.68 -5.10 -21.10
N LEU A 66 3.05 -5.34 -19.84
CA LEU A 66 2.12 -5.29 -18.71
C LEU A 66 2.80 -4.70 -17.47
N ILE A 67 2.13 -3.73 -16.85
CA ILE A 67 2.48 -3.22 -15.53
C ILE A 67 1.36 -3.62 -14.55
N CYS A 68 1.71 -4.34 -13.48
CA CYS A 68 0.79 -4.67 -12.40
C CYS A 68 1.10 -3.82 -11.17
N VAL A 69 0.16 -2.99 -10.75
CA VAL A 69 0.28 -2.18 -9.55
C VAL A 69 -0.34 -2.92 -8.36
N ALA A 70 0.48 -3.33 -7.39
CA ALA A 70 0.06 -4.05 -6.19
C ALA A 70 -0.64 -3.13 -5.17
N ALA A 71 -1.42 -2.17 -5.65
CA ALA A 71 -2.19 -1.19 -4.89
C ALA A 71 -3.45 -0.77 -5.65
N THR A 72 -4.36 -0.05 -4.99
CA THR A 72 -5.53 0.54 -5.66
C THR A 72 -5.15 1.79 -6.48
N GLY A 73 -4.32 2.68 -5.92
CA GLY A 73 -3.85 3.88 -6.62
C GLY A 73 -2.75 3.57 -7.64
N MET A 74 -2.75 4.27 -8.77
CA MET A 74 -1.78 4.12 -9.85
C MET A 74 -1.00 5.41 -10.15
N ASN A 75 -0.92 6.34 -9.19
CA ASN A 75 -0.29 7.66 -9.37
C ASN A 75 1.20 7.59 -9.69
N ASN A 76 1.82 6.45 -9.43
CA ASN A 76 3.22 6.16 -9.73
C ASN A 76 3.45 5.66 -11.17
N ILE A 77 2.40 5.54 -11.98
CA ILE A 77 2.49 5.11 -13.38
C ILE A 77 1.98 6.23 -14.29
N ASP A 78 2.72 6.55 -15.35
CA ASP A 78 2.22 7.41 -16.43
C ASP A 78 1.28 6.59 -17.32
N LEU A 79 -0.02 6.66 -17.02
CA LEU A 79 -1.04 5.90 -17.73
C LEU A 79 -1.20 6.32 -19.18
N ASN A 80 -0.97 7.60 -19.50
CA ASN A 80 -1.05 8.09 -20.88
C ASN A 80 0.12 7.54 -21.70
N ALA A 81 1.32 7.63 -21.16
CA ALA A 81 2.51 7.09 -21.80
C ALA A 81 2.41 5.56 -22.01
N ALA A 82 1.84 4.84 -21.05
CA ALA A 82 1.60 3.39 -21.16
C ALA A 82 0.62 3.07 -22.31
N ALA A 83 -0.50 3.80 -22.39
CA ALA A 83 -1.51 3.61 -23.43
C ALA A 83 -0.94 3.90 -24.85
N GLU A 84 -0.15 4.96 -25.03
CA GLU A 84 0.48 5.30 -26.28
C GLU A 84 1.46 4.22 -26.78
N ARG A 85 2.06 3.46 -25.86
CA ARG A 85 3.02 2.36 -26.13
C ARG A 85 2.37 0.99 -26.20
N GLY A 86 1.05 0.91 -25.98
CA GLY A 86 0.32 -0.37 -25.94
C GLY A 86 0.67 -1.21 -24.73
N ILE A 87 1.19 -0.60 -23.65
CA ILE A 87 1.47 -1.27 -22.37
C ILE A 87 0.19 -1.31 -21.54
N GLU A 88 -0.26 -2.50 -21.20
CA GLU A 88 -1.43 -2.68 -20.34
C GLU A 88 -1.06 -2.37 -18.88
N VAL A 89 -1.95 -1.65 -18.15
CA VAL A 89 -1.76 -1.37 -16.73
C VAL A 89 -2.93 -1.95 -15.94
N LYS A 90 -2.65 -2.77 -14.94
CA LYS A 90 -3.63 -3.36 -14.01
C LYS A 90 -3.30 -2.98 -12.58
N ASN A 91 -4.32 -2.84 -11.75
CA ASN A 91 -4.19 -2.56 -10.33
C ASN A 91 -5.03 -3.50 -9.47
N ALA A 92 -4.80 -3.49 -8.15
CA ALA A 92 -5.56 -4.28 -7.18
C ALA A 92 -6.78 -3.48 -6.69
N VAL A 93 -7.93 -3.67 -7.31
CA VAL A 93 -9.17 -2.96 -6.98
C VAL A 93 -9.87 -3.61 -5.79
N GLY A 94 -10.34 -2.80 -4.84
CA GLY A 94 -11.29 -3.21 -3.80
C GLY A 94 -10.74 -4.06 -2.65
N TYR A 95 -9.46 -4.44 -2.66
CA TYR A 95 -8.87 -5.33 -1.66
C TYR A 95 -8.87 -4.76 -0.23
N SER A 96 -8.85 -3.44 -0.09
CA SER A 96 -8.75 -2.75 1.20
C SER A 96 -10.02 -1.98 1.59
N THR A 97 -11.08 -2.05 0.80
CA THR A 97 -12.30 -1.22 0.99
C THR A 97 -12.87 -1.35 2.40
N TYR A 98 -13.07 -2.56 2.88
CA TYR A 98 -13.60 -2.80 4.22
C TYR A 98 -12.63 -2.34 5.31
N ALA A 99 -11.35 -2.69 5.19
CA ALA A 99 -10.33 -2.31 6.17
C ALA A 99 -10.19 -0.78 6.29
N VAL A 100 -10.26 -0.05 5.19
CA VAL A 100 -10.22 1.42 5.19
C VAL A 100 -11.47 1.99 5.87
N ALA A 101 -12.66 1.48 5.53
CA ALA A 101 -13.92 1.94 6.13
C ALA A 101 -13.95 1.67 7.64
N GLU A 102 -13.58 0.47 8.07
CA GLU A 102 -13.52 0.08 9.48
C GLU A 102 -12.51 0.94 10.26
N THR A 103 -11.31 1.14 9.73
CA THR A 103 -10.29 1.97 10.36
C THR A 103 -10.74 3.42 10.47
N THR A 104 -11.42 3.96 9.45
CA THR A 104 -11.96 5.31 9.46
C THR A 104 -13.01 5.47 10.56
N LEU A 105 -13.97 4.55 10.64
CA LEU A 105 -15.00 4.54 11.66
C LEU A 105 -14.40 4.37 13.06
N CYS A 106 -13.48 3.42 13.23
CA CYS A 106 -12.80 3.17 14.49
C CYS A 106 -12.04 4.43 14.96
N SER A 107 -11.32 5.10 14.07
CA SER A 107 -10.59 6.33 14.40
C SER A 107 -11.54 7.46 14.81
N ALA A 108 -12.63 7.65 14.07
CA ALA A 108 -13.64 8.66 14.41
C ALA A 108 -14.28 8.40 15.78
N LEU A 109 -14.70 7.18 16.05
CA LEU A 109 -15.29 6.80 17.34
C LEU A 109 -14.27 6.89 18.48
N SER A 110 -13.01 6.52 18.25
CA SER A 110 -11.94 6.63 19.25
C SER A 110 -11.69 8.07 19.66
N LEU A 111 -11.70 9.00 18.70
CA LEU A 111 -11.56 10.43 18.96
C LEU A 111 -12.79 10.98 19.71
N LEU A 112 -13.99 10.67 19.26
CA LEU A 112 -15.24 11.15 19.87
C LEU A 112 -15.44 10.62 21.30
N ARG A 113 -14.96 9.44 21.58
CA ARG A 113 -15.13 8.77 22.90
C ARG A 113 -13.89 8.90 23.79
N GLU A 114 -12.87 9.65 23.37
CA GLU A 114 -11.64 9.85 24.13
C GLU A 114 -10.97 8.53 24.58
N VAL A 115 -11.03 7.48 23.73
CA VAL A 115 -10.60 6.13 24.09
C VAL A 115 -9.18 6.10 24.63
N THR A 116 -8.25 6.81 23.98
CA THR A 116 -6.84 6.86 24.39
C THR A 116 -6.67 7.55 25.76
N TYR A 117 -7.44 8.61 26.02
CA TYR A 117 -7.41 9.28 27.32
C TYR A 117 -7.85 8.36 28.44
N TYR A 118 -8.99 7.70 28.27
CA TYR A 118 -9.51 6.79 29.31
C TYR A 118 -8.65 5.53 29.47
N ASP A 119 -8.09 4.99 28.40
CA ASP A 119 -7.15 3.87 28.49
C ASP A 119 -5.93 4.24 29.35
N ASN A 120 -5.33 5.40 29.12
CA ASN A 120 -4.22 5.89 29.93
C ASN A 120 -4.64 6.18 31.38
N PHE A 121 -5.80 6.79 31.59
CA PHE A 121 -6.35 7.09 32.92
C PHE A 121 -6.52 5.82 33.78
N PHE A 122 -7.02 4.74 33.18
CA PHE A 122 -7.13 3.46 33.89
C PHE A 122 -5.76 2.80 34.12
N LYS A 123 -4.89 2.77 33.13
CA LYS A 123 -3.56 2.15 33.21
C LYS A 123 -2.62 2.87 34.19
N SER A 124 -2.72 4.18 34.33
CA SER A 124 -1.95 4.95 35.30
C SER A 124 -2.34 4.70 36.77
N GLY A 125 -3.47 4.05 36.99
CA GLY A 125 -4.04 3.86 38.32
C GLY A 125 -4.72 5.10 38.92
N GLU A 126 -4.88 6.18 38.17
CA GLU A 126 -5.56 7.41 38.61
C GLU A 126 -7.03 7.11 38.97
N TYR A 127 -7.69 6.24 38.21
CA TYR A 127 -9.05 5.80 38.52
C TYR A 127 -9.17 5.21 39.91
N SER A 128 -8.22 4.35 40.32
CA SER A 128 -8.24 3.69 41.63
C SER A 128 -7.96 4.63 42.80
N LYS A 129 -7.39 5.81 42.52
CA LYS A 129 -7.10 6.86 43.53
C LYS A 129 -8.17 7.94 43.55
N ALA A 130 -9.07 7.95 42.56
CA ALA A 130 -10.11 8.96 42.47
C ALA A 130 -11.18 8.74 43.59
N GLU A 131 -11.53 9.82 44.27
CA GLU A 131 -12.62 9.83 45.26
C GLU A 131 -14.01 9.70 44.61
N ARG A 132 -14.10 9.91 43.30
CA ARG A 132 -15.35 9.92 42.54
C ARG A 132 -15.32 8.83 41.47
N ILE A 133 -16.44 8.13 41.34
CA ILE A 133 -16.63 7.09 40.32
C ILE A 133 -16.67 7.67 38.90
N PHE A 134 -17.14 8.92 38.77
CA PHE A 134 -17.31 9.58 37.45
C PHE A 134 -16.18 10.59 37.19
N ASN A 135 -15.58 10.53 36.01
CA ASN A 135 -14.65 11.53 35.51
C ASN A 135 -15.39 12.46 34.54
N PHE A 136 -15.49 13.73 34.90
CA PHE A 136 -16.15 14.78 34.09
C PHE A 136 -15.15 15.77 33.48
N ASP A 137 -13.85 15.51 33.60
CA ASP A 137 -12.82 16.44 33.12
C ASP A 137 -12.82 16.55 31.57
N ARG A 138 -13.30 15.50 30.92
CA ARG A 138 -13.46 15.46 29.46
C ARG A 138 -14.84 14.93 29.06
N PRO A 139 -15.80 15.84 28.83
CA PRO A 139 -17.10 15.42 28.33
C PRO A 139 -16.95 14.86 26.91
N THR A 140 -17.37 13.62 26.72
CA THR A 140 -17.45 13.03 25.38
C THR A 140 -18.57 13.69 24.57
N ALA A 141 -18.33 13.98 23.30
CA ALA A 141 -19.37 14.50 22.44
C ALA A 141 -20.58 13.55 22.42
N GLN A 142 -21.76 14.12 22.57
CA GLN A 142 -23.01 13.37 22.32
C GLN A 142 -23.21 13.32 20.81
N ILE A 143 -23.42 12.11 20.30
CA ILE A 143 -23.74 11.86 18.88
C ILE A 143 -25.26 11.76 18.78
#